data_665d8582cf09bf6b486440aa47a793cf
#
_entry.id   665d8582cf09bf6b486440aa47a793cf
#
_cell.length_a   1.000
_cell.length_b   1.000
_cell.length_c   1.000
_cell.angle_alpha   90.00
_cell.angle_beta   90.00
_cell.angle_gamma   90.00
#
_symmetry.space_group_name_H-M   'P 1'
#
loop_
_entity.id
_entity.type
_entity.pdbx_description
1 polymer ?
#
loop_
_entity_poly.entity_id
_entity_poly.type
_entity_poly.pdbx_seq_one_letter_code
_entity_poly.pdbx_strand_id
1 'polypeptide(L)'
;MPFHPTRRGVLGALAAAGFAFDDALAQPLTPTPQCHDGDKPTIRQTEGPYFKPSSPLRADLAEPNSKARRVELSGQVLTRSCRPVAQVLLDLWHADERGEYDNAGFRYRGHLFTDTEGRYRLRTILPALYTGRTRHYHVKVQAPQQRLITTQLYFPDEPMNRRDGLFRRELVMRMAEAGDGLVARFDFVLDMR
;
A
#
# COMPACT_ATOMS: atom_id res chain seq x y z
N MET A 1 -9.92 -27.09 82.38
CA MET A 1 -10.68 -26.81 81.11
C MET A 1 -9.93 -25.65 80.45
N PRO A 2 -9.24 -25.87 79.38
CA PRO A 2 -8.58 -24.74 78.63
C PRO A 2 -9.39 -24.37 77.40
N PHE A 3 -9.61 -23.09 77.23
CA PHE A 3 -10.23 -22.41 76.10
C PHE A 3 -9.33 -22.44 74.87
N HIS A 4 -9.85 -22.89 73.75
CA HIS A 4 -9.22 -22.73 72.42
C HIS A 4 -9.72 -21.47 71.71
N PRO A 5 -8.87 -20.58 71.20
CA PRO A 5 -9.32 -19.51 70.33
C PRO A 5 -9.32 -19.96 68.85
N THR A 6 -10.46 -19.80 68.21
CA THR A 6 -10.65 -19.98 66.76
C THR A 6 -9.94 -18.92 65.97
N ARG A 7 -9.06 -19.34 65.06
CA ARG A 7 -8.45 -18.48 64.03
C ARG A 7 -9.48 -18.19 62.91
N ARG A 8 -9.86 -16.93 62.79
CA ARG A 8 -10.55 -16.40 61.64
C ARG A 8 -9.57 -16.20 60.51
N GLY A 9 -9.66 -16.97 59.43
CA GLY A 9 -8.92 -16.78 58.22
C GLY A 9 -9.52 -15.60 57.45
N VAL A 10 -8.66 -14.61 57.14
CA VAL A 10 -9.00 -13.52 56.23
C VAL A 10 -8.64 -13.98 54.81
N LEU A 11 -9.67 -14.24 54.00
CA LEU A 11 -9.50 -14.46 52.57
C LEU A 11 -9.32 -13.10 51.89
N GLY A 12 -8.08 -12.79 51.51
CA GLY A 12 -7.79 -11.69 50.63
C GLY A 12 -8.16 -12.02 49.21
N ALA A 13 -9.17 -11.32 48.69
CA ALA A 13 -9.49 -11.36 47.26
C ALA A 13 -8.46 -10.55 46.47
N LEU A 14 -7.62 -11.23 45.67
CA LEU A 14 -6.81 -10.59 44.65
C LEU A 14 -7.75 -10.21 43.47
N ALA A 15 -8.00 -8.93 43.31
CA ALA A 15 -8.60 -8.41 42.10
C ALA A 15 -7.56 -8.43 40.97
N ALA A 16 -7.69 -9.34 40.03
CA ALA A 16 -6.93 -9.33 38.78
C ALA A 16 -7.46 -8.19 37.91
N ALA A 17 -6.71 -7.09 37.83
CA ALA A 17 -6.95 -6.05 36.85
C ALA A 17 -6.62 -6.62 35.46
N GLY A 18 -7.63 -7.05 34.73
CA GLY A 18 -7.50 -7.40 33.32
C GLY A 18 -7.23 -6.15 32.51
N PHE A 19 -6.02 -6.02 31.98
CA PHE A 19 -5.75 -5.06 30.93
C PHE A 19 -6.50 -5.52 29.69
N ALA A 20 -7.60 -4.85 29.36
CA ALA A 20 -8.21 -4.94 28.04
C ALA A 20 -7.27 -4.25 27.07
N PHE A 21 -6.59 -5.04 26.21
CA PHE A 21 -5.97 -4.50 25.02
C PHE A 21 -7.11 -4.08 24.11
N ASP A 22 -7.36 -2.78 24.01
CA ASP A 22 -8.15 -2.21 22.93
C ASP A 22 -7.39 -2.52 21.63
N ASP A 23 -7.79 -3.59 20.94
CA ASP A 23 -7.49 -3.79 19.53
C ASP A 23 -8.22 -2.65 18.78
N ALA A 24 -7.56 -1.50 18.69
CA ALA A 24 -7.95 -0.47 17.77
C ALA A 24 -7.74 -1.02 16.35
N LEU A 25 -8.74 -1.76 15.87
CA LEU A 25 -8.80 -2.24 14.50
C LEU A 25 -8.68 -1.01 13.60
N ALA A 26 -7.53 -0.88 12.93
CA ALA A 26 -7.33 0.18 11.95
C ALA A 26 -8.50 0.12 10.97
N GLN A 27 -9.29 1.18 10.89
CA GLN A 27 -10.45 1.22 10.00
C GLN A 27 -9.96 1.00 8.57
N PRO A 28 -10.59 0.08 7.82
CA PRO A 28 -10.17 -0.17 6.44
C PRO A 28 -10.31 1.12 5.63
N LEU A 29 -9.23 1.50 4.94
CA LEU A 29 -9.26 2.64 4.03
C LEU A 29 -10.33 2.39 2.96
N THR A 30 -11.16 3.39 2.72
CA THR A 30 -12.14 3.31 1.63
C THR A 30 -11.45 3.29 0.27
N PRO A 31 -12.05 2.67 -0.77
CA PRO A 31 -11.51 2.65 -2.13
C PRO A 31 -11.14 4.04 -2.66
N THR A 32 -10.05 4.15 -3.45
CA THR A 32 -9.60 5.40 -4.05
C THR A 32 -9.13 5.15 -5.49
N PRO A 33 -9.70 5.82 -6.47
CA PRO A 33 -10.96 6.56 -6.42
C PRO A 33 -12.13 5.62 -6.09
N GLN A 34 -13.21 6.16 -5.54
CA GLN A 34 -14.43 5.36 -5.38
C GLN A 34 -15.01 5.09 -6.77
N CYS A 35 -15.13 3.82 -7.14
CA CYS A 35 -15.63 3.44 -8.44
C CYS A 35 -17.15 3.63 -8.52
N HIS A 36 -17.60 4.34 -9.55
CA HIS A 36 -19.00 4.43 -9.93
C HIS A 36 -19.14 3.96 -11.37
N ASP A 37 -20.27 3.35 -11.73
CA ASP A 37 -20.50 2.89 -13.10
C ASP A 37 -20.31 4.04 -14.10
N GLY A 38 -19.42 3.86 -15.07
CA GLY A 38 -19.04 4.87 -16.05
C GLY A 38 -17.87 5.77 -15.66
N ASP A 39 -17.22 5.50 -14.54
CA ASP A 39 -16.03 6.27 -14.11
C ASP A 39 -14.93 6.30 -15.17
N LYS A 40 -14.15 7.38 -15.10
CA LYS A 40 -12.99 7.56 -15.99
C LYS A 40 -11.93 6.54 -15.66
N PRO A 41 -11.28 5.96 -16.69
CA PRO A 41 -10.15 5.07 -16.47
C PRO A 41 -9.00 5.76 -15.73
N THR A 42 -8.22 4.96 -15.02
CA THR A 42 -6.95 5.41 -14.43
C THR A 42 -6.09 6.08 -15.50
N ILE A 43 -5.69 7.31 -15.24
CA ILE A 43 -4.94 8.11 -16.22
C ILE A 43 -3.53 7.56 -16.42
N ARG A 44 -3.06 7.66 -17.66
CA ARG A 44 -1.71 7.25 -18.03
C ARG A 44 -0.69 8.31 -17.61
N GLN A 45 0.51 7.84 -17.28
CA GLN A 45 1.66 8.66 -16.94
C GLN A 45 2.90 8.18 -17.70
N THR A 46 3.95 9.00 -17.72
CA THR A 46 5.22 8.61 -18.30
C THR A 46 5.86 7.45 -17.53
N GLU A 47 6.50 6.55 -18.26
CA GLU A 47 7.32 5.47 -17.70
C GLU A 47 8.58 5.99 -16.99
N GLY A 48 9.10 7.12 -17.48
CA GLY A 48 10.41 7.62 -17.06
C GLY A 48 11.57 6.75 -17.58
N PRO A 49 12.82 7.11 -17.24
CA PRO A 49 14.01 6.45 -17.80
C PRO A 49 14.45 5.20 -17.03
N TYR A 50 13.78 4.81 -15.94
CA TYR A 50 14.28 3.78 -15.03
C TYR A 50 13.45 2.49 -15.04
N PHE A 51 12.56 2.31 -16.00
CA PHE A 51 11.89 1.02 -16.15
C PHE A 51 12.89 -0.07 -16.55
N LYS A 52 12.75 -1.26 -15.94
CA LYS A 52 13.48 -2.48 -16.33
C LYS A 52 12.48 -3.59 -16.54
N PRO A 53 12.50 -4.25 -17.69
CA PRO A 53 11.67 -5.43 -17.93
C PRO A 53 12.10 -6.62 -17.07
N SER A 54 11.24 -7.63 -16.99
CA SER A 54 11.52 -8.89 -16.31
C SER A 54 11.78 -8.75 -14.82
N SER A 55 11.03 -7.86 -14.16
CA SER A 55 11.04 -7.76 -12.70
C SER A 55 10.68 -9.11 -12.06
N PRO A 56 11.19 -9.45 -10.87
CA PRO A 56 10.84 -10.71 -10.21
C PRO A 56 9.36 -10.72 -9.75
N LEU A 57 8.75 -11.93 -9.78
CA LEU A 57 7.43 -12.16 -9.20
C LEU A 57 7.55 -12.12 -7.67
N ARG A 58 7.16 -11.02 -7.06
CA ARG A 58 7.17 -10.83 -5.61
C ARG A 58 6.25 -9.71 -5.17
N ALA A 59 5.58 -9.91 -4.04
CA ALA A 59 4.71 -8.91 -3.40
C ALA A 59 5.43 -8.16 -2.27
N ASP A 60 6.63 -8.55 -1.89
CA ASP A 60 7.47 -7.83 -0.93
C ASP A 60 8.68 -7.24 -1.67
N LEU A 61 8.64 -5.92 -1.88
CA LEU A 61 9.71 -5.17 -2.54
C LEU A 61 10.68 -4.54 -1.53
N ALA A 62 10.36 -4.63 -0.24
CA ALA A 62 11.17 -4.01 0.80
C ALA A 62 12.44 -4.82 1.04
N GLU A 63 13.58 -4.15 0.94
CA GLU A 63 14.86 -4.81 1.24
C GLU A 63 14.99 -5.12 2.74
N PRO A 64 15.54 -6.29 3.12
CA PRO A 64 15.61 -6.72 4.52
C PRO A 64 16.33 -5.74 5.45
N ASN A 65 17.35 -5.06 4.95
CA ASN A 65 18.19 -4.15 5.74
C ASN A 65 17.77 -2.67 5.62
N SER A 66 16.72 -2.35 4.88
CA SER A 66 16.22 -0.99 4.76
C SER A 66 15.61 -0.54 6.09
N LYS A 67 16.03 0.63 6.57
CA LYS A 67 15.47 1.32 7.73
C LYS A 67 14.36 2.30 7.33
N ALA A 68 14.03 2.39 6.06
CA ALA A 68 12.96 3.25 5.59
C ALA A 68 11.62 2.77 6.14
N ARG A 69 10.73 3.71 6.33
CA ARG A 69 9.38 3.44 6.80
C ARG A 69 8.66 2.49 5.84
N ARG A 70 8.07 1.43 6.37
CA ARG A 70 7.35 0.43 5.57
C ARG A 70 6.03 0.98 5.08
N VAL A 71 5.65 0.56 3.88
CA VAL A 71 4.35 0.86 3.28
C VAL A 71 3.71 -0.44 2.81
N GLU A 72 2.50 -0.68 3.25
CA GLU A 72 1.66 -1.73 2.70
C GLU A 72 0.65 -1.09 1.75
N LEU A 73 0.83 -1.33 0.45
CA LEU A 73 -0.08 -0.86 -0.60
C LEU A 73 -1.06 -1.96 -0.99
N SER A 74 -2.34 -1.64 -1.00
CA SER A 74 -3.41 -2.54 -1.41
C SER A 74 -4.45 -1.82 -2.26
N GLY A 75 -5.34 -2.59 -2.91
CA GLY A 75 -6.45 -2.07 -3.69
C GLY A 75 -7.06 -3.13 -4.59
N GLN A 76 -7.90 -2.68 -5.50
CA GLN A 76 -8.53 -3.51 -6.52
C GLN A 76 -8.26 -2.97 -7.91
N VAL A 77 -8.33 -3.86 -8.89
CA VAL A 77 -8.41 -3.51 -10.29
C VAL A 77 -9.83 -3.77 -10.77
N LEU A 78 -10.45 -2.75 -11.32
CA LEU A 78 -11.87 -2.72 -11.66
C LEU A 78 -12.06 -2.34 -13.14
N THR A 79 -13.17 -2.77 -13.73
CA THR A 79 -13.64 -2.21 -15.00
C THR A 79 -14.33 -0.86 -14.77
N ARG A 80 -14.70 -0.15 -15.83
CA ARG A 80 -15.53 1.07 -15.75
C ARG A 80 -16.93 0.83 -15.17
N SER A 81 -17.40 -0.41 -15.18
CA SER A 81 -18.64 -0.83 -14.53
C SER A 81 -18.40 -1.38 -13.10
N CYS A 82 -17.27 -1.04 -12.50
CA CYS A 82 -16.86 -1.43 -11.15
C CYS A 82 -16.80 -2.96 -10.91
N ARG A 83 -16.66 -3.76 -11.97
CA ARG A 83 -16.48 -5.21 -11.83
C ARG A 83 -15.02 -5.54 -11.56
N PRO A 84 -14.72 -6.41 -10.60
CA PRO A 84 -13.34 -6.86 -10.35
C PRO A 84 -12.72 -7.54 -11.55
N VAL A 85 -11.41 -7.30 -11.75
CA VAL A 85 -10.63 -7.92 -12.83
C VAL A 85 -9.52 -8.79 -12.23
N ALA A 86 -9.63 -10.10 -12.42
CA ALA A 86 -8.65 -11.07 -11.97
C ALA A 86 -7.44 -11.16 -12.90
N GLN A 87 -6.31 -11.68 -12.39
CA GLN A 87 -5.09 -11.97 -13.15
C GLN A 87 -4.52 -10.73 -13.87
N VAL A 88 -4.74 -9.54 -13.30
CA VAL A 88 -4.12 -8.32 -13.80
C VAL A 88 -2.68 -8.26 -13.31
N LEU A 89 -1.75 -8.11 -14.22
CA LEU A 89 -0.35 -7.82 -13.91
C LEU A 89 -0.23 -6.42 -13.33
N LEU A 90 0.41 -6.29 -12.18
CA LEU A 90 0.91 -5.03 -11.63
C LEU A 90 2.43 -5.15 -11.50
N ASP A 91 3.18 -4.33 -12.24
CA ASP A 91 4.64 -4.25 -12.19
C ASP A 91 5.05 -2.90 -11.63
N LEU A 92 5.66 -2.90 -10.45
CA LEU A 92 6.00 -1.69 -9.69
C LEU A 92 7.50 -1.48 -9.62
N TRP A 93 7.88 -0.20 -9.67
CA TRP A 93 9.25 0.23 -9.36
C TRP A 93 9.26 1.65 -8.78
N HIS A 94 10.25 1.93 -7.95
CA HIS A 94 10.43 3.25 -7.34
C HIS A 94 11.87 3.46 -6.86
N ALA A 95 12.19 4.69 -6.50
CA ALA A 95 13.45 5.05 -5.88
C ALA A 95 13.56 4.49 -4.45
N ASP A 96 14.76 4.31 -3.97
CA ASP A 96 15.05 3.88 -2.60
C ASP A 96 14.87 5.03 -1.57
N GLU A 97 15.29 4.78 -0.33
CA GLU A 97 15.27 5.74 0.77
C GLU A 97 16.24 6.93 0.60
N ARG A 98 17.04 6.95 -0.45
CA ARG A 98 17.95 8.05 -0.82
C ARG A 98 17.49 8.78 -2.09
N GLY A 99 16.44 8.32 -2.74
CA GLY A 99 15.95 8.86 -4.00
C GLY A 99 16.66 8.27 -5.22
N GLU A 100 17.30 7.11 -5.09
CA GLU A 100 18.06 6.47 -6.17
C GLU A 100 17.31 5.24 -6.71
N TYR A 101 17.36 5.05 -8.04
CA TYR A 101 16.82 3.85 -8.69
C TYR A 101 17.90 2.79 -8.85
N ASP A 102 17.59 1.55 -8.51
CA ASP A 102 18.47 0.42 -8.81
C ASP A 102 18.45 0.08 -10.30
N ASN A 103 19.50 0.52 -11.01
CA ASN A 103 19.65 0.28 -12.44
C ASN A 103 20.46 -1.00 -12.73
N ALA A 104 21.10 -1.61 -11.74
CA ALA A 104 21.86 -2.85 -11.88
C ALA A 104 21.00 -4.07 -11.54
N GLY A 105 20.36 -4.09 -10.39
CA GLY A 105 19.52 -5.19 -9.90
C GLY A 105 18.02 -4.92 -9.99
N PHE A 106 17.28 -5.48 -9.04
CA PHE A 106 15.82 -5.35 -8.93
C PHE A 106 15.37 -4.89 -7.53
N ARG A 107 16.17 -4.12 -6.80
CA ARG A 107 15.73 -3.53 -5.54
C ARG A 107 14.55 -2.61 -5.78
N TYR A 108 13.52 -2.72 -4.93
CA TYR A 108 12.27 -1.95 -5.04
C TYR A 108 11.58 -2.08 -6.40
N ARG A 109 11.71 -3.27 -7.00
CA ARG A 109 11.08 -3.64 -8.27
C ARG A 109 10.49 -5.03 -8.13
N GLY A 110 9.30 -5.23 -8.67
CA GLY A 110 8.66 -6.54 -8.69
C GLY A 110 7.27 -6.46 -9.28
N HIS A 111 6.77 -7.61 -9.70
CA HIS A 111 5.41 -7.72 -10.19
C HIS A 111 4.61 -8.75 -9.40
N LEU A 112 3.30 -8.61 -9.48
CA LEU A 112 2.33 -9.53 -8.92
C LEU A 112 1.07 -9.54 -9.79
N PHE A 113 0.15 -10.45 -9.48
CA PHE A 113 -1.14 -10.53 -10.16
C PHE A 113 -2.27 -10.34 -9.16
N THR A 114 -3.39 -9.77 -9.62
CA THR A 114 -4.60 -9.69 -8.81
C THR A 114 -5.22 -11.08 -8.59
N ASP A 115 -5.89 -11.24 -7.45
CA ASP A 115 -6.68 -12.42 -7.13
C ASP A 115 -8.00 -12.49 -7.94
N THR A 116 -8.85 -13.48 -7.63
CA THR A 116 -10.15 -13.68 -8.28
C THR A 116 -11.13 -12.52 -8.08
N GLU A 117 -10.97 -11.75 -7.02
CA GLU A 117 -11.75 -10.55 -6.73
C GLU A 117 -11.04 -9.25 -7.15
N GLY A 118 -10.04 -9.36 -8.03
CA GLY A 118 -9.31 -8.21 -8.54
C GLY A 118 -8.44 -7.52 -7.51
N ARG A 119 -8.23 -8.08 -6.32
CA ARG A 119 -7.46 -7.47 -5.24
C ARG A 119 -5.97 -7.69 -5.43
N TYR A 120 -5.20 -6.71 -4.99
CA TYR A 120 -3.75 -6.81 -4.87
C TYR A 120 -3.27 -6.27 -3.53
N ARG A 121 -2.14 -6.77 -3.09
CA ARG A 121 -1.44 -6.30 -1.89
C ARG A 121 0.05 -6.49 -2.07
N LEU A 122 0.81 -5.46 -1.76
CA LEU A 122 2.27 -5.51 -1.78
C LEU A 122 2.86 -4.72 -0.60
N ARG A 123 4.08 -5.08 -0.21
CA ARG A 123 4.85 -4.36 0.81
C ARG A 123 6.07 -3.73 0.18
N THR A 124 6.34 -2.51 0.58
CA THR A 124 7.52 -1.76 0.13
C THR A 124 7.95 -0.73 1.17
N ILE A 125 8.59 0.34 0.76
CA ILE A 125 9.02 1.44 1.64
C ILE A 125 8.45 2.77 1.17
N LEU A 126 8.46 3.76 2.05
CA LEU A 126 8.32 5.17 1.69
C LEU A 126 9.61 5.63 0.98
N PRO A 127 9.59 5.92 -0.33
CA PRO A 127 10.79 6.31 -1.05
C PRO A 127 11.21 7.73 -0.68
N ALA A 128 12.47 8.09 -0.87
CA ALA A 128 12.86 9.50 -0.83
C ALA A 128 12.43 10.23 -2.11
N LEU A 129 12.60 11.55 -2.11
CA LEU A 129 12.37 12.36 -3.30
C LEU A 129 13.45 12.05 -4.35
N TYR A 130 13.03 11.77 -5.56
CA TYR A 130 13.93 11.80 -6.72
C TYR A 130 14.07 13.25 -7.22
N THR A 131 15.24 13.63 -7.67
CA THR A 131 15.56 15.02 -8.06
C THR A 131 14.51 15.66 -8.97
N GLY A 132 13.90 16.74 -8.51
CA GLY A 132 12.89 17.50 -9.24
C GLY A 132 11.51 16.86 -9.30
N ARG A 133 11.31 15.70 -8.67
CA ARG A 133 10.05 14.97 -8.66
C ARG A 133 9.48 14.83 -7.25
N THR A 134 8.17 14.85 -7.13
CA THR A 134 7.50 14.45 -5.89
C THR A 134 7.61 12.95 -5.67
N ARG A 135 7.39 12.46 -4.42
CA ARG A 135 7.37 11.02 -4.12
C ARG A 135 6.36 10.30 -4.97
N HIS A 136 6.76 9.19 -5.56
CA HIS A 136 5.86 8.39 -6.37
C HIS A 136 6.32 6.95 -6.52
N TYR A 137 5.37 6.07 -6.77
CA TYR A 137 5.60 4.75 -7.33
C TYR A 137 5.25 4.76 -8.80
N HIS A 138 6.04 4.12 -9.63
CA HIS A 138 5.67 3.77 -10.99
C HIS A 138 4.92 2.44 -10.98
N VAL A 139 3.90 2.32 -11.82
CA VAL A 139 3.11 1.09 -11.96
C VAL A 139 2.76 0.85 -13.42
N LYS A 140 3.01 -0.37 -13.88
CA LYS A 140 2.37 -0.90 -15.09
C LYS A 140 1.20 -1.79 -14.68
N VAL A 141 0.08 -1.63 -15.35
CA VAL A 141 -1.14 -2.41 -15.09
C VAL A 141 -1.61 -2.99 -16.42
N GLN A 142 -1.77 -4.31 -16.48
CA GLN A 142 -2.21 -5.00 -17.69
C GLN A 142 -3.14 -6.17 -17.37
N ALA A 143 -4.41 -6.04 -17.74
CA ALA A 143 -5.33 -7.17 -17.73
C ALA A 143 -5.05 -8.12 -18.93
N PRO A 144 -5.42 -9.41 -18.82
CA PRO A 144 -5.27 -10.36 -19.93
C PRO A 144 -5.88 -9.80 -21.23
N GLN A 145 -5.11 -9.86 -22.32
CA GLN A 145 -5.50 -9.40 -23.67
C GLN A 145 -5.87 -7.90 -23.76
N GLN A 146 -5.55 -7.10 -22.76
CA GLN A 146 -5.79 -5.67 -22.75
C GLN A 146 -4.50 -4.88 -22.97
N ARG A 147 -4.66 -3.60 -23.33
CA ARG A 147 -3.54 -2.68 -23.47
C ARG A 147 -2.90 -2.38 -22.12
N LEU A 148 -1.58 -2.42 -22.08
CA LEU A 148 -0.79 -2.00 -20.93
C LEU A 148 -1.05 -0.53 -20.58
N ILE A 149 -1.28 -0.24 -19.31
CA ILE A 149 -1.29 1.11 -18.76
C ILE A 149 0.00 1.32 -17.99
N THR A 150 0.71 2.42 -18.26
CA THR A 150 1.77 2.92 -17.39
C THR A 150 1.23 4.14 -16.66
N THR A 151 1.39 4.17 -15.34
CA THR A 151 0.93 5.26 -14.49
C THR A 151 1.90 5.48 -13.30
N GLN A 152 1.58 6.44 -12.45
CA GLN A 152 2.31 6.72 -11.23
C GLN A 152 1.33 6.87 -10.07
N LEU A 153 1.72 6.48 -8.87
CA LEU A 153 0.95 6.71 -7.65
C LEU A 153 1.68 7.71 -6.79
N TYR A 154 0.96 8.70 -6.28
CA TYR A 154 1.52 9.80 -5.51
C TYR A 154 1.13 9.73 -4.05
N PHE A 155 1.94 10.34 -3.21
CA PHE A 155 1.72 10.45 -1.78
C PHE A 155 0.93 11.72 -1.46
N PRO A 156 -0.04 11.66 -0.51
CA PRO A 156 -0.72 12.84 -0.03
C PRO A 156 0.25 13.77 0.73
N ASP A 157 -0.13 15.03 0.85
CA ASP A 157 0.52 16.04 1.70
C ASP A 157 2.02 16.30 1.43
N GLU A 158 2.56 15.80 0.31
CA GLU A 158 3.92 16.09 -0.13
C GLU A 158 4.01 17.53 -0.67
N PRO A 159 4.86 18.40 -0.09
CA PRO A 159 5.00 19.78 -0.56
C PRO A 159 5.41 19.87 -2.03
N MET A 160 6.17 18.89 -2.52
CA MET A 160 6.61 18.81 -3.92
C MET A 160 5.49 18.54 -4.91
N ASN A 161 4.32 18.06 -4.48
CA ASN A 161 3.16 17.86 -5.35
C ASN A 161 2.77 19.14 -6.11
N ARG A 162 2.97 20.32 -5.50
CA ARG A 162 2.65 21.61 -6.13
C ARG A 162 3.67 22.07 -7.16
N ARG A 163 4.86 21.47 -7.18
CA ARG A 163 5.98 21.88 -8.03
C ARG A 163 6.32 20.87 -9.12
N ASP A 164 5.81 19.64 -8.99
CA ASP A 164 6.03 18.58 -9.98
C ASP A 164 5.02 18.67 -11.11
N GLY A 165 5.44 19.05 -12.30
CA GLY A 165 4.58 19.18 -13.49
C GLY A 165 3.90 17.87 -13.94
N LEU A 166 4.39 16.72 -13.47
CA LEU A 166 3.79 15.41 -13.75
C LEU A 166 2.77 14.98 -12.69
N PHE A 167 2.71 15.66 -11.57
CA PHE A 167 1.74 15.33 -10.51
C PHE A 167 0.30 15.38 -11.01
N ARG A 168 -0.49 14.38 -10.62
CA ARG A 168 -1.93 14.31 -10.90
C ARG A 168 -2.66 13.93 -9.62
N ARG A 169 -3.61 14.75 -9.21
CA ARG A 169 -4.37 14.58 -7.99
C ARG A 169 -5.17 13.28 -7.97
N GLU A 170 -5.64 12.84 -9.12
CA GLU A 170 -6.41 11.61 -9.32
C GLU A 170 -5.59 10.34 -9.04
N LEU A 171 -4.29 10.46 -8.98
CA LEU A 171 -3.35 9.35 -8.73
C LEU A 171 -2.78 9.38 -7.30
N VAL A 172 -3.35 10.20 -6.42
CA VAL A 172 -2.93 10.24 -5.00
C VAL A 172 -3.54 9.06 -4.26
N MET A 173 -2.69 8.29 -3.60
CA MET A 173 -3.10 7.20 -2.71
C MET A 173 -3.82 7.73 -1.47
N ARG A 174 -4.76 6.99 -0.94
CA ARG A 174 -5.22 7.17 0.45
C ARG A 174 -4.24 6.50 1.38
N MET A 175 -3.87 7.18 2.44
CA MET A 175 -2.88 6.66 3.37
C MET A 175 -3.29 6.91 4.82
N ALA A 176 -2.85 5.99 5.70
CA ALA A 176 -3.01 6.12 7.14
C ALA A 176 -1.78 5.52 7.86
N GLU A 177 -1.60 5.93 9.10
CA GLU A 177 -0.63 5.35 10.02
C GLU A 177 -1.07 3.94 10.40
N ALA A 178 -0.11 3.00 10.49
CA ALA A 178 -0.36 1.64 10.93
C ALA A 178 0.86 1.10 11.69
N GLY A 179 0.81 1.14 13.00
CA GLY A 179 1.95 0.80 13.84
C GLY A 179 3.16 1.70 13.54
N ASP A 180 4.29 1.11 13.19
CA ASP A 180 5.52 1.81 12.79
C ASP A 180 5.60 2.11 11.28
N GLY A 181 4.61 1.65 10.51
CA GLY A 181 4.52 1.79 9.05
C GLY A 181 3.36 2.65 8.59
N LEU A 182 3.04 2.48 7.32
CA LEU A 182 1.94 3.13 6.62
C LEU A 182 1.12 2.07 5.89
N VAL A 183 -0.20 2.25 5.87
CA VAL A 183 -1.08 1.58 4.92
C VAL A 183 -1.47 2.57 3.83
N ALA A 184 -1.44 2.09 2.60
CA ALA A 184 -1.83 2.85 1.42
C ALA A 184 -2.89 2.08 0.64
N ARG A 185 -3.82 2.79 0.02
CA ARG A 185 -4.83 2.20 -0.85
C ARG A 185 -4.98 2.99 -2.13
N PHE A 186 -5.07 2.25 -3.24
CA PHE A 186 -5.41 2.77 -4.56
C PHE A 186 -6.14 1.72 -5.38
N ASP A 187 -7.27 2.08 -6.00
CA ASP A 187 -8.00 1.20 -6.92
C ASP A 187 -7.78 1.67 -8.36
N PHE A 188 -7.42 0.73 -9.25
CA PHE A 188 -7.23 1.02 -10.67
C PHE A 188 -8.53 0.75 -11.42
N VAL A 189 -8.91 1.67 -12.29
CA VAL A 189 -10.03 1.50 -13.21
C VAL A 189 -9.49 1.32 -14.62
N LEU A 190 -9.75 0.18 -15.24
CA LEU A 190 -9.33 -0.12 -16.61
C LEU A 190 -10.41 0.33 -17.62
N ASP A 191 -9.97 0.77 -18.80
CA ASP A 191 -10.86 1.16 -19.90
C ASP A 191 -11.48 -0.09 -20.58
N MET A 192 -12.25 -0.81 -19.80
CA MET A 192 -13.00 -2.00 -20.21
C MET A 192 -14.34 -2.04 -19.49
N ARG A 193 -15.31 -2.74 -20.08
CA ARG A 193 -16.69 -2.89 -19.57
C ARG A 193 -16.92 -4.25 -18.93
#